data_aae81f22b3f557f6fee96e7e34b48af0
#
_entry.id   aae81f22b3f557f6fee96e7e34b48af0
#
_cell.length_a   1.000
_cell.length_b   1.000
_cell.length_c   1.000
_cell.angle_alpha   90.00
_cell.angle_beta   90.00
_cell.angle_gamma   90.00
#
_symmetry.space_group_name_H-M   'P 1'
#
loop_
_entity.id
_entity.type
_entity.pdbx_description
1 polymer ?
#
loop_
_entity_poly.entity_id
_entity_poly.type
_entity_poly.pdbx_seq_one_letter_code
_entity_poly.pdbx_strand_id
1 'polypeptide(L)'
;MIEASVAGGTVTVEQDRFEVAKGADVVIRVTDDVEEPIHLHGYDIETDAAPGQPAEIAFTADVPGVFEVELEDSGTLLFEIEVK
;
A
#
# COMPACT_ATOMS: atom_id res chain seq x y z
N MET A 1 -7.65 4.00 -8.09
CA MET A 1 -6.84 2.88 -7.57
C MET A 1 -5.39 3.30 -7.51
N ILE A 2 -4.72 2.99 -6.42
CA ILE A 2 -3.30 3.27 -6.24
C ILE A 2 -2.55 1.96 -6.48
N GLU A 3 -1.57 1.96 -7.38
CA GLU A 3 -0.84 0.76 -7.75
C GLU A 3 0.65 0.92 -7.51
N ALA A 4 1.29 -0.13 -6.99
CA ALA A 4 2.73 -0.22 -6.84
C ALA A 4 3.17 -1.61 -7.27
N SER A 5 4.41 -1.74 -7.69
CA SER A 5 4.99 -3.04 -8.02
C SER A 5 6.37 -3.19 -7.39
N VAL A 6 6.69 -4.42 -7.01
CA VAL A 6 7.97 -4.79 -6.42
C VAL A 6 8.57 -5.91 -7.26
N ALA A 7 9.77 -5.69 -7.77
CA ALA A 7 10.48 -6.69 -8.57
C ALA A 7 11.97 -6.63 -8.23
N GLY A 8 12.52 -7.77 -7.82
CA GLY A 8 13.93 -7.85 -7.43
C GLY A 8 14.28 -6.90 -6.28
N GLY A 9 13.35 -6.63 -5.39
CA GLY A 9 13.52 -5.69 -4.29
C GLY A 9 13.38 -4.22 -4.68
N THR A 10 13.10 -3.92 -5.95
CA THR A 10 12.93 -2.55 -6.43
C THR A 10 11.45 -2.20 -6.46
N VAL A 11 11.10 -1.09 -5.83
CA VAL A 11 9.73 -0.57 -5.78
C VAL A 11 9.52 0.40 -6.92
N THR A 12 8.45 0.21 -7.68
CA THR A 12 8.01 1.14 -8.72
C THR A 12 6.62 1.63 -8.37
N VAL A 13 6.49 2.93 -8.17
CA VAL A 13 5.22 3.58 -7.86
C VAL A 13 5.24 4.99 -8.47
N GLU A 14 4.08 5.49 -8.85
CA GLU A 14 3.97 6.76 -9.57
C GLU A 14 4.34 7.96 -8.70
N GLN A 15 4.01 7.91 -7.40
CA GLN A 15 4.29 8.97 -6.45
C GLN A 15 4.71 8.37 -5.11
N ASP A 16 5.51 9.11 -4.35
CA ASP A 16 5.90 8.69 -3.00
C ASP A 16 4.76 8.89 -1.99
N ARG A 17 3.87 9.84 -2.27
CA ARG A 17 2.74 10.16 -1.40
C ARG A 17 1.51 10.48 -2.24
N PHE A 18 0.39 9.86 -1.90
CA PHE A 18 -0.90 10.11 -2.54
C PHE A 18 -1.82 10.82 -1.56
N GLU A 19 -2.46 11.90 -2.02
CA GLU A 19 -3.43 12.64 -1.22
C GLU A 19 -4.83 12.14 -1.55
N VAL A 20 -5.61 11.85 -0.52
CA VAL A 20 -7.01 11.43 -0.66
C VAL A 20 -7.89 12.25 0.27
N ALA A 21 -9.14 12.45 -0.11
CA ALA A 21 -10.10 13.16 0.72
C ALA A 21 -10.59 12.26 1.86
N LYS A 22 -10.80 12.84 3.02
CA LYS A 22 -11.42 12.12 4.13
C LYS A 22 -12.79 11.60 3.69
N GLY A 23 -13.05 10.32 3.95
CA GLY A 23 -14.29 9.66 3.56
C GLY A 23 -14.21 8.96 2.21
N ALA A 24 -13.12 9.11 1.47
CA ALA A 24 -12.96 8.45 0.17
C ALA A 24 -12.75 6.94 0.35
N ASP A 25 -13.28 6.17 -0.60
CA ASP A 25 -12.99 4.75 -0.69
C ASP A 25 -11.71 4.58 -1.51
N VAL A 26 -10.72 3.92 -0.93
CA VAL A 26 -9.40 3.77 -1.52
C VAL A 26 -9.11 2.29 -1.77
N VAL A 27 -8.60 1.98 -2.94
CA VAL A 27 -8.13 0.63 -3.27
C VAL A 27 -6.65 0.71 -3.62
N ILE A 28 -5.83 -0.09 -2.93
CA ILE A 28 -4.41 -0.21 -3.17
C ILE A 28 -4.15 -1.60 -3.77
N ARG A 29 -3.39 -1.66 -4.84
CA ARG A 29 -2.95 -2.92 -5.44
C ARG A 29 -1.43 -2.95 -5.49
N VAL A 30 -0.84 -3.99 -4.92
CA VAL A 30 0.62 -4.20 -4.93
C VAL A 30 0.93 -5.51 -5.64
N THR A 31 1.72 -5.43 -6.69
CA THR A 31 2.23 -6.59 -7.42
C THR A 31 3.63 -6.89 -6.91
N ASP A 32 3.93 -8.16 -6.63
CA ASP A 32 5.22 -8.57 -6.08
C ASP A 32 5.70 -9.84 -6.78
N ASP A 33 6.99 -9.98 -6.93
CA ASP A 33 7.61 -11.17 -7.52
C ASP A 33 8.01 -12.21 -6.48
N VAL A 34 7.78 -11.94 -5.21
CA VAL A 34 7.93 -12.90 -4.11
C VAL A 34 6.70 -12.80 -3.20
N GLU A 35 6.46 -13.86 -2.42
CA GLU A 35 5.38 -13.85 -1.45
C GLU A 35 5.80 -13.04 -0.23
N GLU A 36 5.04 -11.99 0.10
CA GLU A 36 5.28 -11.21 1.31
C GLU A 36 4.06 -10.39 1.69
N PRO A 37 3.88 -10.12 3.00
CA PRO A 37 2.74 -9.32 3.45
C PRO A 37 2.95 -7.84 3.22
N ILE A 38 1.87 -7.17 2.81
CA ILE A 38 1.79 -5.73 2.62
C ILE A 38 0.96 -5.17 3.77
N HIS A 39 1.47 -4.14 4.44
CA HIS A 39 0.83 -3.56 5.61
C HIS A 39 0.50 -2.08 5.39
N LEU A 40 -0.75 -1.71 5.67
CA LEU A 40 -1.18 -0.31 5.75
C LEU A 40 -1.13 0.11 7.21
N HIS A 41 -0.11 0.85 7.57
CA HIS A 41 0.14 1.29 8.93
C HIS A 41 -0.87 2.34 9.36
N GLY A 42 -1.38 2.22 10.57
CA GLY A 42 -2.36 3.16 11.10
C GLY A 42 -3.81 2.69 10.95
N TYR A 43 -4.12 2.02 9.84
CA TYR A 43 -5.41 1.34 9.66
C TYR A 43 -5.34 -0.14 10.03
N ASP A 44 -4.14 -0.63 10.26
CA ASP A 44 -3.86 -2.00 10.71
C ASP A 44 -4.44 -3.07 9.77
N ILE A 45 -4.25 -2.86 8.47
CA ILE A 45 -4.69 -3.79 7.44
C ILE A 45 -3.47 -4.45 6.83
N GLU A 46 -3.49 -5.78 6.73
CA GLU A 46 -2.40 -6.56 6.16
C GLU A 46 -2.96 -7.55 5.14
N THR A 47 -2.30 -7.67 3.99
CA THR A 47 -2.71 -8.58 2.92
C THR A 47 -1.46 -9.12 2.24
N ASP A 48 -1.44 -10.43 1.95
CA ASP A 48 -0.30 -11.04 1.30
C ASP A 48 -0.31 -10.81 -0.19
N ALA A 49 0.86 -10.47 -0.75
CA ALA A 49 1.10 -10.49 -2.18
C ALA A 49 1.93 -11.72 -2.53
N ALA A 50 1.77 -12.25 -3.73
CA ALA A 50 2.55 -13.37 -4.23
C ALA A 50 2.70 -13.24 -5.74
N PRO A 51 3.67 -13.94 -6.36
CA PRO A 51 3.82 -13.91 -7.82
C PRO A 51 2.52 -14.32 -8.50
N GLY A 52 2.00 -13.47 -9.39
CA GLY A 52 0.73 -13.68 -10.07
C GLY A 52 -0.51 -13.43 -9.23
N GLN A 53 -0.36 -13.04 -7.97
CA GLN A 53 -1.48 -12.78 -7.05
C GLN A 53 -1.24 -11.44 -6.34
N PRO A 54 -1.63 -10.31 -6.95
CA PRO A 54 -1.45 -9.00 -6.32
C PRO A 54 -2.21 -8.90 -5.01
N ALA A 55 -1.63 -8.18 -4.04
CA ALA A 55 -2.34 -7.82 -2.82
C ALA A 55 -3.28 -6.67 -3.14
N GLU A 56 -4.52 -6.74 -2.65
CA GLU A 56 -5.46 -5.62 -2.75
C GLU A 56 -5.92 -5.24 -1.34
N ILE A 57 -5.81 -3.97 -1.03
CA ILE A 57 -6.30 -3.40 0.22
C ILE A 57 -7.36 -2.37 -0.14
N ALA A 58 -8.59 -2.61 0.31
CA ALA A 58 -9.70 -1.67 0.14
C ALA A 58 -10.07 -1.13 1.51
N PHE A 59 -10.11 0.20 1.65
CA PHE A 59 -10.45 0.81 2.93
C PHE A 59 -11.12 2.17 2.71
N THR A 60 -11.83 2.64 3.73
CA THR A 60 -12.39 3.99 3.75
C THR A 60 -11.42 4.89 4.50
N ALA A 61 -11.01 5.99 3.88
CA ALA A 61 -10.05 6.94 4.45
C ALA A 61 -10.75 7.85 5.46
N ASP A 62 -11.13 7.30 6.61
CA ASP A 62 -11.96 8.01 7.61
C ASP A 62 -11.15 8.65 8.74
N VAL A 63 -9.83 8.44 8.77
CA VAL A 63 -8.94 9.02 9.78
C VAL A 63 -7.94 9.95 9.08
N PRO A 64 -7.94 11.27 9.40
CA PRO A 64 -6.96 12.20 8.82
C PRO A 64 -5.54 11.87 9.30
N GLY A 65 -4.56 12.09 8.44
CA GLY A 65 -3.16 11.89 8.77
C GLY A 65 -2.37 11.32 7.60
N VAL A 66 -1.11 10.96 7.88
CA VAL A 66 -0.22 10.34 6.92
C VAL A 66 0.02 8.89 7.34
N PHE A 67 -0.25 7.97 6.42
CA PHE A 67 -0.18 6.53 6.69
C PHE A 67 0.77 5.86 5.71
N GLU A 68 1.63 4.97 6.21
CA GLU A 68 2.63 4.29 5.41
C GLU A 68 2.11 2.95 4.91
N VAL A 69 2.39 2.65 3.63
CA VAL A 69 2.17 1.32 3.05
C VAL A 69 3.55 0.69 2.86
N GLU A 70 3.76 -0.45 3.49
CA GLU A 70 5.08 -1.05 3.58
C GLU A 70 5.06 -2.56 3.40
N LEU A 71 6.23 -3.12 3.03
CA LEU A 71 6.45 -4.55 3.07
C LEU A 71 6.74 -4.91 4.53
N GLU A 72 5.87 -5.71 5.14
CA GLU A 72 5.93 -5.98 6.58
C GLU A 72 7.25 -6.64 7.01
N ASP A 73 7.70 -7.64 6.27
CA ASP A 73 8.87 -8.42 6.66
C ASP A 73 10.18 -7.64 6.57
N SER A 74 10.34 -6.83 5.53
CA SER A 74 11.58 -6.06 5.32
C SER A 74 11.49 -4.64 5.88
N GLY A 75 10.30 -4.15 6.15
CA GLY A 75 10.09 -2.76 6.54
C GLY A 75 10.27 -1.76 5.40
N THR A 76 10.31 -2.24 4.15
CA THR A 76 10.49 -1.37 2.99
C THR A 76 9.25 -0.53 2.76
N LEU A 77 9.41 0.79 2.75
CA LEU A 77 8.32 1.72 2.46
C LEU A 77 8.00 1.68 0.96
N LEU A 78 6.73 1.46 0.62
CA LEU A 78 6.26 1.50 -0.76
C LEU A 78 5.82 2.91 -1.13
N PHE A 79 4.94 3.48 -0.34
CA PHE A 79 4.46 4.85 -0.50
C PHE A 79 3.67 5.26 0.74
N GLU A 80 3.28 6.53 0.78
CA GLU A 80 2.46 7.07 1.86
C GLU A 80 1.11 7.53 1.31
N ILE A 81 0.08 7.49 2.17
CA ILE A 81 -1.22 8.06 1.86
C ILE A 81 -1.49 9.17 2.86
N GLU A 82 -1.78 10.36 2.35
CA GLU A 82 -2.18 11.48 3.19
C GLU A 82 -3.69 11.68 3.07
N VAL A 83 -4.40 11.54 4.20
CA VAL A 83 -5.85 11.75 4.28
C VAL A 83 -6.09 13.17 4.81
N LYS A 84 -6.80 13.96 4.05
CA LYS A 84 -7.04 15.37 4.39
C LYS A 84 -8.48 15.65 4.77
#